data_6dbd7773cc3ea76ad460f1753114ab6a
#
_entry.id   6dbd7773cc3ea76ad460f1753114ab6a
#
_cell.length_a   1.000
_cell.length_b   1.000
_cell.length_c   1.000
_cell.angle_alpha   90.00
_cell.angle_beta   90.00
_cell.angle_gamma   90.00
#
_symmetry.space_group_name_H-M   'P 1'
#
loop_
_entity.id
_entity.type
_entity.pdbx_description
1 polymer ?
#
loop_
_entity_poly.entity_id
_entity_poly.type
_entity_poly.pdbx_seq_one_letter_code
_entity_poly.pdbx_strand_id
1 'polypeptide(L)'
;MKAKKMSLFLVMILALSTFLAACSGDDSSSGKGDGGSAKDVEQVLNVVESSEIPSMDTALATDSVSFNVMNNVMEGLYRLGENDEVVDGVAEGDPEVSEDGLTYTFKLREDAKWSNGDPVTANDFVYAWQKVVNPDTAAQYAYMLYVIENGEEINSGKKEASELGVKAVDDYTLEVKLANAVPYFKSLLSFGTFMPQNQKYVEEQGDKYGLEADTTIYNGPFTLSEWKHEESFKLSKNDQYWDKDTVKLETVNFKIVKDTNTAVNLYETGKIDRVGLSAENVDTYKDSEEFLTEPDTSLFYLEFN
;
A
#
# COMPACT_ATOMS: atom_id res chain seq x y z
N MET A 1 -23.90 71.54 -2.74
CA MET A 1 -22.46 71.14 -2.69
C MET A 1 -21.91 70.87 -1.29
N LYS A 2 -22.53 71.28 -0.17
CA LYS A 2 -22.04 71.01 1.18
C LYS A 2 -22.31 69.60 1.71
N ALA A 3 -23.39 68.95 1.30
CA ALA A 3 -23.74 67.61 1.75
C ALA A 3 -22.84 66.49 1.16
N LYS A 4 -22.38 66.59 -0.10
CA LYS A 4 -21.49 65.62 -0.75
C LYS A 4 -20.07 65.59 -0.16
N LYS A 5 -19.58 66.73 0.37
CA LYS A 5 -18.27 66.85 1.01
C LYS A 5 -18.28 66.26 2.43
N MET A 6 -19.41 66.32 3.14
CA MET A 6 -19.57 65.69 4.45
C MET A 6 -19.68 64.22 4.43
N SER A 7 -20.33 63.64 3.37
CA SER A 7 -20.41 62.17 3.16
C SER A 7 -19.04 61.56 2.82
N LEU A 8 -18.21 62.30 2.06
CA LEU A 8 -16.86 61.81 1.73
C LEU A 8 -15.92 61.78 2.94
N PHE A 9 -16.10 62.77 3.86
CA PHE A 9 -15.32 62.83 5.11
C PHE A 9 -15.73 61.73 6.10
N LEU A 10 -17.00 61.37 6.16
CA LEU A 10 -17.51 60.28 7.01
C LEU A 10 -17.02 58.90 6.58
N VAL A 11 -16.97 58.66 5.24
CA VAL A 11 -16.45 57.41 4.66
C VAL A 11 -14.93 57.29 4.89
N MET A 12 -14.20 58.42 4.85
CA MET A 12 -12.76 58.43 5.09
C MET A 12 -12.40 58.18 6.56
N ILE A 13 -13.23 58.64 7.51
CA ILE A 13 -13.06 58.35 8.95
C ILE A 13 -13.41 56.91 9.27
N LEU A 14 -14.41 56.29 8.60
CA LEU A 14 -14.73 54.86 8.79
C LEU A 14 -13.65 53.95 8.22
N ALA A 15 -12.97 54.36 7.15
CA ALA A 15 -11.87 53.58 6.56
C ALA A 15 -10.57 53.68 7.41
N LEU A 16 -10.36 54.75 8.15
CA LEU A 16 -9.18 54.89 9.05
C LEU A 16 -9.36 54.16 10.38
N SER A 17 -10.59 53.88 10.81
CA SER A 17 -10.84 53.17 12.09
C SER A 17 -10.61 51.68 12.00
N THR A 18 -10.50 51.09 10.82
CA THR A 18 -10.19 49.67 10.64
C THR A 18 -8.69 49.37 10.65
N PHE A 19 -7.80 50.38 10.60
CA PHE A 19 -6.34 50.16 10.64
C PHE A 19 -5.74 50.32 12.05
N LEU A 20 -6.49 50.72 13.07
CA LEU A 20 -5.98 50.95 14.43
C LEU A 20 -6.30 49.82 15.44
N ALA A 21 -6.92 48.72 14.99
CA ALA A 21 -7.21 47.58 15.85
C ALA A 21 -6.13 46.48 15.84
N ALA A 22 -4.98 46.71 15.16
CA ALA A 22 -3.96 45.68 14.97
C ALA A 22 -2.67 45.88 15.81
N CYS A 23 -2.60 46.89 16.70
CA CYS A 23 -1.43 47.09 17.56
C CYS A 23 -1.86 47.59 18.95
N SER A 24 -2.26 46.68 19.81
CA SER A 24 -2.25 46.87 21.27
C SER A 24 -2.18 45.49 21.93
N GLY A 25 -0.99 45.08 22.27
CA GLY A 25 -0.69 43.88 23.03
C GLY A 25 0.63 44.12 23.73
N ASP A 26 0.56 44.27 24.99
CA ASP A 26 1.54 44.64 25.99
C ASP A 26 2.64 43.59 26.16
N ASP A 27 3.85 44.08 26.40
CA ASP A 27 5.03 43.27 26.72
C ASP A 27 4.86 42.48 28.02
N SER A 28 5.09 41.18 27.97
CA SER A 28 5.84 40.49 29.03
C SER A 28 6.29 39.09 28.56
N SER A 29 7.59 38.93 28.61
CA SER A 29 8.43 37.80 28.32
C SER A 29 7.99 36.45 28.89
N SER A 30 7.90 35.41 28.06
CA SER A 30 8.54 34.13 28.33
C SER A 30 8.43 33.25 27.07
N GLY A 31 9.58 32.77 26.56
CA GLY A 31 9.66 31.95 25.35
C GLY A 31 8.88 30.66 25.47
N LYS A 32 7.99 30.44 24.55
CA LYS A 32 7.52 29.15 24.11
C LYS A 32 7.42 29.23 22.59
N GLY A 33 8.07 28.24 21.95
CA GLY A 33 8.10 28.14 20.50
C GLY A 33 6.71 28.28 19.89
N ASP A 34 6.67 29.11 18.88
CA ASP A 34 5.52 29.32 18.02
C ASP A 34 5.20 28.00 17.27
N GLY A 35 4.34 27.23 17.89
CA GLY A 35 3.65 26.15 17.19
C GLY A 35 2.61 26.81 16.31
N GLY A 36 3.03 27.30 15.15
CA GLY A 36 2.08 27.68 14.12
C GLY A 36 1.13 26.51 13.90
N SER A 37 -0.16 26.72 14.15
CA SER A 37 -1.22 25.80 13.75
C SER A 37 -0.99 25.52 12.27
N ALA A 38 -0.44 24.33 11.95
CA ALA A 38 -0.40 23.86 10.58
C ALA A 38 -1.86 23.94 10.10
N LYS A 39 -2.12 24.75 9.07
CA LYS A 39 -3.40 24.67 8.35
C LYS A 39 -3.59 23.20 8.03
N ASP A 40 -4.79 22.66 8.29
CA ASP A 40 -5.16 21.33 7.84
C ASP A 40 -4.94 21.29 6.32
N VAL A 41 -3.79 20.78 5.92
CA VAL A 41 -3.47 20.51 4.52
C VAL A 41 -4.23 19.24 4.18
N GLU A 42 -4.99 19.27 3.10
CA GLU A 42 -5.68 18.10 2.59
C GLU A 42 -4.66 16.96 2.42
N GLN A 43 -4.91 15.83 3.04
CA GLN A 43 -4.00 14.68 3.06
C GLN A 43 -4.17 13.85 1.78
N VAL A 44 -3.84 14.46 0.65
CA VAL A 44 -3.93 13.90 -0.69
C VAL A 44 -2.56 13.87 -1.33
N LEU A 45 -2.18 12.72 -1.89
CA LEU A 45 -0.96 12.55 -2.67
C LEU A 45 -1.33 12.27 -4.13
N ASN A 46 -0.72 13.01 -5.06
CA ASN A 46 -0.92 12.85 -6.49
C ASN A 46 0.38 12.32 -7.12
N VAL A 47 0.32 11.17 -7.74
CA VAL A 47 1.49 10.51 -8.35
C VAL A 47 1.16 9.96 -9.74
N VAL A 48 2.16 9.45 -10.40
CA VAL A 48 2.00 8.77 -11.68
C VAL A 48 2.41 7.32 -11.57
N GLU A 49 1.78 6.48 -12.39
CA GLU A 49 2.22 5.12 -12.65
C GLU A 49 2.52 4.97 -14.15
N SER A 50 3.49 4.14 -14.48
CA SER A 50 3.99 3.99 -15.85
C SER A 50 3.11 3.11 -16.74
N SER A 51 2.28 2.25 -16.14
CA SER A 51 1.40 1.33 -16.87
C SER A 51 0.12 1.01 -16.09
N GLU A 52 -0.80 0.33 -16.76
CA GLU A 52 -2.03 -0.25 -16.19
C GLU A 52 -1.70 -1.31 -15.12
N ILE A 53 -2.62 -1.51 -14.17
CA ILE A 53 -2.62 -2.64 -13.25
C ILE A 53 -3.16 -3.86 -13.99
N PRO A 54 -2.36 -4.91 -14.22
CA PRO A 54 -2.86 -6.10 -14.93
C PRO A 54 -3.84 -6.94 -14.11
N SER A 55 -3.62 -7.05 -12.80
CA SER A 55 -4.46 -7.83 -11.90
C SER A 55 -4.22 -7.47 -10.44
N MET A 56 -5.30 -7.48 -9.66
CA MET A 56 -5.26 -7.41 -8.19
C MET A 56 -5.46 -8.78 -7.53
N ASP A 57 -5.43 -9.87 -8.29
CA ASP A 57 -5.40 -11.24 -7.74
C ASP A 57 -3.98 -11.61 -7.32
N THR A 58 -3.75 -11.75 -6.01
CA THR A 58 -2.44 -12.05 -5.42
C THR A 58 -1.85 -13.38 -5.87
N ALA A 59 -2.69 -14.32 -6.35
CA ALA A 59 -2.24 -15.59 -6.91
C ALA A 59 -1.74 -15.45 -8.36
N LEU A 60 -2.24 -14.46 -9.12
CA LEU A 60 -1.98 -14.32 -10.56
C LEU A 60 -1.05 -13.17 -10.91
N ALA A 61 -0.92 -12.16 -10.05
CA ALA A 61 -0.06 -10.99 -10.29
C ALA A 61 1.41 -11.40 -10.41
N THR A 62 2.11 -10.80 -11.39
CA THR A 62 3.53 -11.07 -11.66
C THR A 62 4.35 -9.82 -11.98
N ASP A 63 3.70 -8.67 -11.98
CA ASP A 63 4.30 -7.41 -12.40
C ASP A 63 4.44 -6.43 -11.23
N SER A 64 5.38 -5.50 -11.37
CA SER A 64 5.70 -4.54 -10.30
C SER A 64 4.55 -3.57 -10.01
N VAL A 65 3.75 -3.20 -11.01
CA VAL A 65 2.65 -2.25 -10.83
C VAL A 65 1.57 -2.84 -9.93
N SER A 66 1.14 -4.09 -10.23
CA SER A 66 0.20 -4.82 -9.39
C SER A 66 0.71 -4.93 -7.95
N PHE A 67 1.97 -5.36 -7.75
CA PHE A 67 2.53 -5.50 -6.40
C PHE A 67 2.70 -4.16 -5.68
N ASN A 68 3.07 -3.09 -6.38
CA ASN A 68 3.13 -1.75 -5.78
C ASN A 68 1.76 -1.30 -5.24
N VAL A 69 0.70 -1.57 -5.98
CA VAL A 69 -0.66 -1.27 -5.50
C VAL A 69 -1.06 -2.22 -4.39
N MET A 70 -0.85 -3.53 -4.55
CA MET A 70 -1.17 -4.55 -3.54
C MET A 70 -0.52 -4.25 -2.18
N ASN A 71 0.75 -3.84 -2.15
CA ASN A 71 1.47 -3.48 -0.92
C ASN A 71 0.84 -2.30 -0.17
N ASN A 72 -0.03 -1.52 -0.81
CA ASN A 72 -0.75 -0.42 -0.18
C ASN A 72 -2.21 -0.78 0.18
N VAL A 73 -2.81 -1.78 -0.46
CA VAL A 73 -4.22 -2.11 -0.25
C VAL A 73 -4.43 -3.49 0.40
N MET A 74 -3.38 -4.30 0.46
CA MET A 74 -3.39 -5.63 1.07
C MET A 74 -2.26 -5.76 2.09
N GLU A 75 -2.40 -6.69 3.03
CA GLU A 75 -1.41 -6.99 4.04
C GLU A 75 -1.29 -8.50 4.25
N GLY A 76 -0.05 -9.00 4.19
CA GLY A 76 0.28 -10.39 4.48
C GLY A 76 0.51 -10.66 5.98
N LEU A 77 1.10 -11.82 6.30
CA LEU A 77 1.55 -12.10 7.66
C LEU A 77 2.57 -11.05 8.12
N TYR A 78 3.47 -10.70 7.23
CA TYR A 78 4.47 -9.65 7.41
C TYR A 78 4.43 -8.70 6.21
N ARG A 79 5.01 -7.52 6.37
CA ARG A 79 5.18 -6.51 5.33
C ARG A 79 6.60 -5.93 5.39
N LEU A 80 7.02 -5.23 4.35
CA LEU A 80 8.26 -4.48 4.36
C LEU A 80 8.02 -3.13 5.04
N GLY A 81 8.87 -2.82 6.00
CA GLY A 81 8.95 -1.52 6.67
C GLY A 81 9.98 -0.61 6.01
N GLU A 82 10.43 0.41 6.75
CA GLU A 82 11.47 1.31 6.29
C GLU A 82 12.79 0.54 6.09
N ASN A 83 13.51 0.81 5.00
CA ASN A 83 14.74 0.11 4.61
C ASN A 83 14.59 -1.41 4.39
N ASP A 84 13.45 -1.85 3.88
CA ASP A 84 13.13 -3.26 3.55
C ASP A 84 13.19 -4.22 4.76
N GLU A 85 13.11 -3.73 5.98
CA GLU A 85 13.00 -4.57 7.15
C GLU A 85 11.64 -5.29 7.20
N VAL A 86 11.64 -6.55 7.63
CA VAL A 86 10.42 -7.34 7.76
C VAL A 86 9.74 -7.01 9.09
N VAL A 87 8.57 -6.36 9.01
CA VAL A 87 7.77 -5.96 10.17
C VAL A 87 6.44 -6.70 10.21
N ASP A 88 5.81 -6.70 11.37
CA ASP A 88 4.51 -7.34 11.57
C ASP A 88 3.43 -6.74 10.65
N GLY A 89 2.61 -7.61 10.12
CA GLY A 89 1.38 -7.30 9.40
C GLY A 89 0.18 -7.91 10.14
N VAL A 90 -0.48 -8.90 9.52
CA VAL A 90 -1.55 -9.66 10.15
C VAL A 90 -1.04 -10.59 11.26
N ALA A 91 0.22 -11.03 11.20
CA ALA A 91 0.84 -11.78 12.30
C ALA A 91 1.27 -10.86 13.44
N GLU A 92 1.14 -11.34 14.68
CA GLU A 92 1.63 -10.66 15.90
C GLU A 92 2.97 -11.25 16.34
N GLY A 93 4.06 -10.52 16.08
CA GLY A 93 5.42 -10.90 16.47
C GLY A 93 6.01 -12.05 15.65
N ASP A 94 7.07 -12.63 16.18
CA ASP A 94 7.75 -13.75 15.55
C ASP A 94 6.98 -15.07 15.73
N PRO A 95 7.01 -15.99 14.74
CA PRO A 95 6.37 -17.30 14.88
C PRO A 95 7.09 -18.17 15.91
N GLU A 96 6.36 -19.07 16.53
CA GLU A 96 6.94 -20.20 17.24
C GLU A 96 7.51 -21.19 16.21
N VAL A 97 8.80 -21.54 16.35
CA VAL A 97 9.48 -22.45 15.42
C VAL A 97 9.88 -23.73 16.13
N SER A 98 9.58 -24.88 15.53
CA SER A 98 9.99 -26.19 16.08
C SER A 98 11.50 -26.35 16.12
N GLU A 99 12.01 -27.27 16.97
CA GLU A 99 13.46 -27.51 17.15
C GLU A 99 14.16 -27.91 15.85
N ASP A 100 13.46 -28.59 14.93
CA ASP A 100 13.98 -28.99 13.62
C ASP A 100 13.90 -27.87 12.56
N GLY A 101 13.31 -26.70 12.90
CA GLY A 101 13.17 -25.56 12.01
C GLY A 101 12.18 -25.78 10.87
N LEU A 102 11.30 -26.78 10.96
CA LEU A 102 10.36 -27.14 9.87
C LEU A 102 8.94 -26.66 10.12
N THR A 103 8.51 -26.52 11.37
CA THR A 103 7.14 -26.09 11.68
C THR A 103 7.14 -24.68 12.27
N TYR A 104 6.35 -23.82 11.67
CA TYR A 104 6.14 -22.43 12.09
C TYR A 104 4.71 -22.25 12.51
N THR A 105 4.48 -21.68 13.71
CA THR A 105 3.15 -21.36 14.21
C THR A 105 3.04 -19.85 14.40
N PHE A 106 2.15 -19.24 13.62
CA PHE A 106 1.90 -17.80 13.64
C PHE A 106 0.64 -17.51 14.45
N LYS A 107 0.72 -16.50 15.32
CA LYS A 107 -0.46 -15.89 15.94
C LYS A 107 -0.90 -14.71 15.07
N LEU A 108 -2.17 -14.68 14.72
CA LEU A 108 -2.77 -13.61 13.93
C LEU A 108 -3.51 -12.66 14.86
N ARG A 109 -3.51 -11.38 14.51
CA ARG A 109 -4.27 -10.36 15.22
C ARG A 109 -5.78 -10.56 15.03
N GLU A 110 -6.53 -10.43 16.11
CA GLU A 110 -7.99 -10.61 16.10
C GLU A 110 -8.74 -9.38 15.56
N ASP A 111 -8.07 -8.23 15.44
CA ASP A 111 -8.64 -6.96 14.97
C ASP A 111 -8.42 -6.69 13.47
N ALA A 112 -7.64 -7.54 12.76
CA ALA A 112 -7.49 -7.47 11.32
C ALA A 112 -8.80 -7.76 10.60
N LYS A 113 -9.19 -6.86 9.67
CA LYS A 113 -10.44 -6.96 8.93
C LYS A 113 -10.26 -6.71 7.45
N TRP A 114 -11.08 -7.36 6.67
CA TRP A 114 -11.34 -7.00 5.30
C TRP A 114 -12.13 -5.70 5.21
N SER A 115 -12.04 -5.00 4.09
CA SER A 115 -12.71 -3.71 3.86
C SER A 115 -14.25 -3.80 3.89
N ASN A 116 -14.82 -5.00 3.76
CA ASN A 116 -16.24 -5.27 3.95
C ASN A 116 -16.63 -5.52 5.42
N GLY A 117 -15.66 -5.52 6.33
CA GLY A 117 -15.85 -5.74 7.78
C GLY A 117 -15.71 -7.18 8.24
N ASP A 118 -15.57 -8.15 7.34
CA ASP A 118 -15.30 -9.55 7.71
C ASP A 118 -13.93 -9.66 8.41
N PRO A 119 -13.72 -10.56 9.38
CA PRO A 119 -12.40 -10.77 9.98
C PRO A 119 -11.43 -11.37 8.97
N VAL A 120 -10.14 -11.02 9.08
CA VAL A 120 -9.07 -11.76 8.41
C VAL A 120 -8.68 -12.93 9.31
N THR A 121 -8.69 -14.14 8.76
CA THR A 121 -8.48 -15.37 9.51
C THR A 121 -7.37 -16.23 8.92
N ALA A 122 -6.90 -17.21 9.68
CA ALA A 122 -5.94 -18.21 9.19
C ALA A 122 -6.45 -18.97 7.95
N ASN A 123 -7.77 -19.15 7.82
CA ASN A 123 -8.37 -19.79 6.65
C ASN A 123 -8.18 -18.99 5.37
N ASP A 124 -8.09 -17.65 5.44
CA ASP A 124 -7.85 -16.80 4.26
C ASP A 124 -6.43 -17.04 3.68
N PHE A 125 -5.45 -17.31 4.55
CA PHE A 125 -4.09 -17.71 4.14
C PHE A 125 -4.06 -19.13 3.59
N VAL A 126 -4.72 -20.08 4.25
CA VAL A 126 -4.82 -21.47 3.78
C VAL A 126 -5.42 -21.50 2.38
N TYR A 127 -6.55 -20.84 2.18
CA TYR A 127 -7.21 -20.76 0.88
C TYR A 127 -6.32 -20.13 -0.20
N ALA A 128 -5.73 -18.96 0.10
CA ALA A 128 -4.89 -18.26 -0.86
C ALA A 128 -3.69 -19.10 -1.31
N TRP A 129 -2.98 -19.75 -0.38
CA TRP A 129 -1.80 -20.51 -0.69
C TRP A 129 -2.12 -21.82 -1.39
N GLN A 130 -3.22 -22.49 -1.05
CA GLN A 130 -3.72 -23.65 -1.78
C GLN A 130 -4.12 -23.28 -3.22
N LYS A 131 -4.73 -22.10 -3.42
CA LYS A 131 -5.04 -21.59 -4.76
C LYS A 131 -3.77 -21.35 -5.57
N VAL A 132 -2.73 -20.74 -4.99
CA VAL A 132 -1.45 -20.47 -5.69
C VAL A 132 -0.80 -21.77 -6.18
N VAL A 133 -0.73 -22.83 -5.36
CA VAL A 133 -0.08 -24.08 -5.76
C VAL A 133 -0.96 -24.99 -6.62
N ASN A 134 -2.27 -24.73 -6.70
CA ASN A 134 -3.16 -25.49 -7.54
C ASN A 134 -2.78 -25.32 -9.02
N PRO A 135 -2.48 -26.42 -9.77
CA PRO A 135 -2.09 -26.33 -11.18
C PRO A 135 -3.15 -25.67 -12.07
N ASP A 136 -4.43 -25.78 -11.72
CA ASP A 136 -5.54 -25.16 -12.47
C ASP A 136 -5.53 -23.63 -12.36
N THR A 137 -4.90 -23.05 -11.33
CA THR A 137 -4.70 -21.60 -11.19
C THR A 137 -3.65 -21.08 -12.16
N ALA A 138 -2.71 -21.93 -12.59
CA ALA A 138 -1.59 -21.56 -13.47
C ALA A 138 -0.77 -20.35 -12.94
N ALA A 139 -0.65 -20.22 -11.61
CA ALA A 139 0.09 -19.15 -10.96
C ALA A 139 1.59 -19.24 -11.30
N GLN A 140 2.14 -18.18 -11.90
CA GLN A 140 3.55 -18.15 -12.30
C GLN A 140 4.50 -18.20 -11.11
N TYR A 141 4.09 -17.65 -9.95
CA TYR A 141 4.89 -17.61 -8.72
C TYR A 141 4.58 -18.79 -7.76
N ALA A 142 3.87 -19.84 -8.23
CA ALA A 142 3.63 -21.05 -7.43
C ALA A 142 4.92 -21.65 -6.86
N TYR A 143 6.05 -21.56 -7.61
CA TYR A 143 7.34 -22.06 -7.18
C TYR A 143 7.86 -21.46 -5.88
N MET A 144 7.43 -20.26 -5.50
CA MET A 144 7.80 -19.61 -4.23
C MET A 144 7.25 -20.38 -3.03
N LEU A 145 6.12 -21.09 -3.20
CA LEU A 145 5.49 -21.91 -2.18
C LEU A 145 6.04 -23.35 -2.12
N TYR A 146 7.02 -23.73 -2.99
CA TYR A 146 7.66 -25.05 -2.93
C TYR A 146 8.49 -25.26 -1.67
N VAL A 147 8.78 -24.19 -0.95
CA VAL A 147 9.38 -24.24 0.40
C VAL A 147 8.43 -24.86 1.44
N ILE A 148 7.11 -24.85 1.18
CA ILE A 148 6.08 -25.47 2.02
C ILE A 148 5.95 -26.94 1.64
N GLU A 149 5.76 -27.80 2.65
CA GLU A 149 5.59 -29.25 2.45
C GLU A 149 4.50 -29.52 1.39
N ASN A 150 4.81 -30.40 0.43
CA ASN A 150 3.97 -30.78 -0.72
C ASN A 150 3.74 -29.70 -1.80
N GLY A 151 4.26 -28.48 -1.66
CA GLY A 151 3.98 -27.39 -2.62
C GLY A 151 4.35 -27.75 -4.07
N GLU A 152 5.53 -28.33 -4.30
CA GLU A 152 5.98 -28.76 -5.64
C GLU A 152 5.16 -29.96 -6.17
N GLU A 153 4.86 -30.94 -5.31
CA GLU A 153 4.07 -32.12 -5.70
C GLU A 153 2.65 -31.73 -6.10
N ILE A 154 2.03 -30.80 -5.39
CA ILE A 154 0.70 -30.27 -5.73
C ILE A 154 0.75 -29.53 -7.06
N ASN A 155 1.67 -28.59 -7.22
CA ASN A 155 1.75 -27.80 -8.45
C ASN A 155 2.10 -28.65 -9.68
N SER A 156 2.78 -29.78 -9.50
CA SER A 156 3.02 -30.78 -10.56
C SER A 156 1.86 -31.77 -10.77
N GLY A 157 0.73 -31.59 -10.08
CA GLY A 157 -0.47 -32.44 -10.19
C GLY A 157 -0.35 -33.83 -9.57
N LYS A 158 0.62 -34.04 -8.66
CA LYS A 158 0.82 -35.35 -7.98
C LYS A 158 0.04 -35.48 -6.68
N LYS A 159 -0.41 -34.34 -6.12
CA LYS A 159 -1.16 -34.25 -4.89
C LYS A 159 -2.28 -33.22 -5.01
N GLU A 160 -3.25 -33.31 -4.11
CA GLU A 160 -4.35 -32.34 -4.03
C GLU A 160 -3.90 -31.06 -3.29
N ALA A 161 -4.48 -29.89 -3.64
CA ALA A 161 -4.16 -28.61 -3.02
C ALA A 161 -4.35 -28.60 -1.48
N SER A 162 -5.32 -29.38 -0.99
CA SER A 162 -5.60 -29.56 0.43
C SER A 162 -4.51 -30.29 1.23
N GLU A 163 -3.52 -30.90 0.55
CA GLU A 163 -2.37 -31.58 1.16
C GLU A 163 -1.18 -30.63 1.40
N LEU A 164 -1.30 -29.33 1.03
CA LEU A 164 -0.26 -28.33 1.30
C LEU A 164 0.01 -28.27 2.81
N GLY A 165 1.28 -28.19 3.19
CA GLY A 165 1.72 -28.10 4.59
C GLY A 165 1.31 -26.79 5.28
N VAL A 166 0.07 -26.37 5.15
CA VAL A 166 -0.52 -25.19 5.81
C VAL A 166 -1.88 -25.53 6.38
N LYS A 167 -2.17 -25.11 7.60
CA LYS A 167 -3.48 -25.30 8.21
C LYS A 167 -3.86 -24.18 9.18
N ALA A 168 -5.12 -23.86 9.25
CA ALA A 168 -5.71 -23.10 10.35
C ALA A 168 -5.89 -24.04 11.53
N VAL A 169 -5.20 -23.78 12.65
CA VAL A 169 -5.40 -24.51 13.92
C VAL A 169 -6.68 -24.02 14.59
N ASP A 170 -6.89 -22.72 14.52
CA ASP A 170 -8.09 -21.97 14.83
C ASP A 170 -8.15 -20.72 13.94
N ASP A 171 -9.12 -19.84 14.15
CA ASP A 171 -9.31 -18.64 13.29
C ASP A 171 -8.09 -17.71 13.32
N TYR A 172 -7.30 -17.71 14.38
CA TYR A 172 -6.17 -16.79 14.58
C TYR A 172 -4.84 -17.49 14.84
N THR A 173 -4.75 -18.77 14.50
CA THR A 173 -3.52 -19.55 14.60
C THR A 173 -3.28 -20.30 13.31
N LEU A 174 -2.22 -19.88 12.57
CA LEU A 174 -1.79 -20.52 11.33
C LEU A 174 -0.55 -21.37 11.59
N GLU A 175 -0.59 -22.64 11.23
CA GLU A 175 0.57 -23.55 11.26
C GLU A 175 1.04 -23.82 9.83
N VAL A 176 2.35 -23.69 9.61
CA VAL A 176 2.99 -23.95 8.32
C VAL A 176 4.12 -24.94 8.51
N LYS A 177 4.13 -25.99 7.73
CA LYS A 177 5.21 -26.98 7.70
C LYS A 177 6.02 -26.83 6.41
N LEU A 178 7.32 -26.67 6.55
CA LEU A 178 8.26 -26.54 5.43
C LEU A 178 8.73 -27.89 4.93
N ALA A 179 9.03 -27.99 3.64
CA ALA A 179 9.67 -29.15 3.03
C ALA A 179 11.12 -29.33 3.50
N ASN A 180 11.82 -28.22 3.74
CA ASN A 180 13.17 -28.14 4.26
C ASN A 180 13.32 -26.88 5.11
N ALA A 181 14.31 -26.81 6.00
CA ALA A 181 14.58 -25.60 6.77
C ALA A 181 15.04 -24.46 5.86
N VAL A 182 14.32 -23.33 5.90
CA VAL A 182 14.54 -22.14 5.07
C VAL A 182 14.75 -20.93 5.98
N PRO A 183 15.99 -20.49 6.21
CA PRO A 183 16.28 -19.39 7.16
C PRO A 183 15.62 -18.05 6.79
N TYR A 184 15.34 -17.82 5.53
CA TYR A 184 14.71 -16.59 5.01
C TYR A 184 13.19 -16.73 4.83
N PHE A 185 12.55 -17.77 5.38
CA PHE A 185 11.11 -18.00 5.21
C PHE A 185 10.26 -16.81 5.64
N LYS A 186 10.59 -16.18 6.79
CA LYS A 186 9.88 -14.99 7.27
C LYS A 186 9.90 -13.86 6.22
N SER A 187 11.01 -13.65 5.54
CA SER A 187 11.12 -12.62 4.49
C SER A 187 10.26 -12.93 3.27
N LEU A 188 10.07 -14.21 2.91
CA LEU A 188 9.19 -14.58 1.81
C LEU A 188 7.72 -14.19 2.09
N LEU A 189 7.31 -14.22 3.35
CA LEU A 189 5.93 -13.96 3.77
C LEU A 189 5.51 -12.49 3.64
N SER A 190 6.43 -11.58 3.32
CA SER A 190 6.13 -10.19 2.97
C SER A 190 5.85 -10.00 1.48
N PHE A 191 6.03 -11.04 0.66
CA PHE A 191 5.80 -10.94 -0.79
C PHE A 191 4.32 -11.15 -1.14
N GLY A 192 3.84 -10.41 -2.16
CA GLY A 192 2.41 -10.35 -2.53
C GLY A 192 1.73 -11.70 -2.77
N THR A 193 2.45 -12.68 -3.30
CA THR A 193 1.90 -14.03 -3.53
C THR A 193 1.53 -14.77 -2.23
N PHE A 194 2.08 -14.36 -1.08
CA PHE A 194 1.74 -14.92 0.24
C PHE A 194 0.62 -14.16 0.96
N MET A 195 0.06 -13.12 0.36
CA MET A 195 -1.06 -12.36 0.94
C MET A 195 -2.33 -13.22 1.01
N PRO A 196 -3.22 -12.98 2.00
CA PRO A 196 -4.45 -13.74 2.16
C PRO A 196 -5.48 -13.41 1.08
N GLN A 197 -6.45 -14.30 0.88
CA GLN A 197 -7.63 -14.05 0.06
C GLN A 197 -8.88 -14.53 0.81
N ASN A 198 -9.93 -13.72 0.84
CA ASN A 198 -11.22 -14.12 1.40
C ASN A 198 -11.92 -15.10 0.46
N GLN A 199 -11.93 -16.38 0.80
CA GLN A 199 -12.48 -17.45 -0.04
C GLN A 199 -13.89 -17.13 -0.52
N LYS A 200 -14.79 -16.76 0.40
CA LYS A 200 -16.18 -16.48 0.08
C LYS A 200 -16.30 -15.38 -0.98
N TYR A 201 -15.55 -14.30 -0.80
CA TYR A 201 -15.59 -13.17 -1.74
C TYR A 201 -15.00 -13.55 -3.11
N VAL A 202 -13.85 -14.26 -3.13
CA VAL A 202 -13.24 -14.74 -4.38
C VAL A 202 -14.20 -15.65 -5.15
N GLU A 203 -14.85 -16.60 -4.48
CA GLU A 203 -15.81 -17.51 -5.11
C GLU A 203 -17.06 -16.77 -5.61
N GLU A 204 -17.55 -15.75 -4.90
CA GLU A 204 -18.67 -14.90 -5.33
C GLU A 204 -18.34 -14.09 -6.58
N GLN A 205 -17.11 -13.58 -6.72
CA GLN A 205 -16.68 -12.82 -7.88
C GLN A 205 -16.29 -13.70 -9.08
N GLY A 206 -15.82 -14.93 -8.80
CA GLY A 206 -15.36 -15.86 -9.84
C GLY A 206 -14.29 -15.24 -10.73
N ASP A 207 -14.43 -15.37 -12.05
CA ASP A 207 -13.45 -14.87 -13.05
C ASP A 207 -13.25 -13.34 -13.05
N LYS A 208 -14.08 -12.59 -12.31
CA LYS A 208 -13.95 -11.13 -12.19
C LYS A 208 -13.07 -10.68 -11.04
N TYR A 209 -12.74 -11.60 -10.12
CA TYR A 209 -11.93 -11.25 -8.97
C TYR A 209 -10.60 -10.62 -9.38
N GLY A 210 -10.28 -9.46 -8.79
CA GLY A 210 -9.01 -8.77 -9.06
C GLY A 210 -8.92 -7.99 -10.36
N LEU A 211 -10.04 -7.83 -11.11
CA LEU A 211 -10.06 -7.13 -12.39
C LEU A 211 -10.69 -5.74 -12.34
N GLU A 212 -11.45 -5.44 -11.28
CA GLU A 212 -12.12 -4.16 -11.07
C GLU A 212 -12.02 -3.75 -9.58
N ALA A 213 -12.18 -2.48 -9.30
CA ALA A 213 -12.13 -1.96 -7.93
C ALA A 213 -13.20 -2.57 -7.01
N ASP A 214 -14.40 -2.83 -7.55
CA ASP A 214 -15.56 -3.40 -6.84
C ASP A 214 -15.62 -4.93 -6.88
N THR A 215 -14.70 -5.58 -7.59
CA THR A 215 -14.56 -7.05 -7.58
C THR A 215 -13.37 -7.54 -6.74
N THR A 216 -12.79 -6.65 -5.94
CA THR A 216 -11.69 -6.94 -5.03
C THR A 216 -12.02 -6.43 -3.64
N ILE A 217 -11.55 -7.11 -2.60
CA ILE A 217 -11.65 -6.64 -1.22
C ILE A 217 -10.26 -6.56 -0.60
N TYR A 218 -10.07 -5.68 0.36
CA TYR A 218 -8.78 -5.21 0.81
C TYR A 218 -8.65 -5.36 2.32
N ASN A 219 -7.46 -5.64 2.81
CA ASN A 219 -7.17 -5.72 4.25
C ASN A 219 -5.99 -4.83 4.68
N GLY A 220 -5.47 -4.02 3.76
CA GLY A 220 -4.38 -3.09 4.00
C GLY A 220 -4.84 -1.67 4.35
N PRO A 221 -3.88 -0.71 4.45
CA PRO A 221 -4.14 0.68 4.88
C PRO A 221 -5.05 1.48 3.94
N PHE A 222 -5.14 1.08 2.67
CA PHE A 222 -6.01 1.71 1.67
C PHE A 222 -6.89 0.68 0.99
N THR A 223 -7.89 1.18 0.25
CA THR A 223 -8.71 0.43 -0.71
C THR A 223 -8.52 1.04 -2.09
N LEU A 224 -8.50 0.24 -3.15
CA LEU A 224 -8.58 0.73 -4.52
C LEU A 224 -10.04 1.15 -4.77
N SER A 225 -10.33 2.44 -4.62
CA SER A 225 -11.70 2.96 -4.62
C SER A 225 -12.23 3.36 -5.98
N GLU A 226 -11.33 3.67 -6.92
CA GLU A 226 -11.63 3.94 -8.32
C GLU A 226 -10.55 3.30 -9.20
N TRP A 227 -10.97 2.71 -10.31
CA TRP A 227 -10.07 2.16 -11.30
C TRP A 227 -10.63 2.40 -12.70
N LYS A 228 -10.03 3.34 -13.40
CA LYS A 228 -10.34 3.68 -14.79
C LYS A 228 -9.20 3.17 -15.66
N HIS A 229 -9.43 2.05 -16.27
CA HIS A 229 -8.44 1.34 -17.07
C HIS A 229 -7.72 2.25 -18.07
N GLU A 230 -6.41 2.10 -18.18
CA GLU A 230 -5.51 2.88 -19.04
C GLU A 230 -5.49 4.39 -18.77
N GLU A 231 -6.17 4.89 -17.73
CA GLU A 231 -6.27 6.33 -17.43
C GLU A 231 -5.77 6.68 -16.04
N SER A 232 -6.37 6.10 -14.99
CA SER A 232 -6.11 6.49 -13.61
C SER A 232 -6.69 5.49 -12.61
N PHE A 233 -6.14 5.49 -11.40
CA PHE A 233 -6.76 4.80 -10.27
C PHE A 233 -6.55 5.59 -8.98
N LYS A 234 -7.34 5.27 -7.95
CA LYS A 234 -7.36 5.99 -6.70
C LYS A 234 -7.37 5.03 -5.53
N LEU A 235 -6.49 5.29 -4.59
CA LEU A 235 -6.52 4.64 -3.28
C LEU A 235 -7.17 5.58 -2.28
N SER A 236 -8.09 5.06 -1.48
CA SER A 236 -8.72 5.77 -0.36
C SER A 236 -8.43 5.04 0.93
N LYS A 237 -8.22 5.80 2.02
CA LYS A 237 -7.96 5.25 3.35
C LYS A 237 -8.99 4.20 3.73
N ASN A 238 -8.53 3.09 4.29
CA ASN A 238 -9.37 1.99 4.73
C ASN A 238 -9.75 2.15 6.20
N ASP A 239 -10.99 2.51 6.48
CA ASP A 239 -11.50 2.67 7.86
C ASP A 239 -11.56 1.35 8.64
N GLN A 240 -11.48 0.20 7.97
CA GLN A 240 -11.49 -1.12 8.59
C GLN A 240 -10.06 -1.61 8.92
N TYR A 241 -9.01 -0.92 8.44
CA TYR A 241 -7.63 -1.31 8.70
C TYR A 241 -7.31 -1.23 10.19
N TRP A 242 -6.65 -2.27 10.72
CA TRP A 242 -6.38 -2.37 12.15
C TRP A 242 -5.49 -1.22 12.66
N ASP A 243 -4.52 -0.75 11.87
CA ASP A 243 -3.59 0.34 12.21
C ASP A 243 -3.95 1.68 11.51
N LYS A 244 -5.24 1.89 11.25
CA LYS A 244 -5.73 3.08 10.52
C LYS A 244 -5.33 4.42 11.16
N ASP A 245 -5.09 4.44 12.47
CA ASP A 245 -4.77 5.68 13.19
C ASP A 245 -3.34 6.19 12.87
N THR A 246 -2.45 5.32 12.39
CA THR A 246 -1.12 5.69 11.90
C THR A 246 -1.14 6.19 10.46
N VAL A 247 -2.16 5.84 9.67
CA VAL A 247 -2.32 6.26 8.27
C VAL A 247 -2.76 7.71 8.22
N LYS A 248 -1.90 8.58 7.69
CA LYS A 248 -2.14 10.04 7.61
C LYS A 248 -2.80 10.46 6.32
N LEU A 249 -2.42 9.84 5.19
CA LEU A 249 -3.02 10.14 3.90
C LEU A 249 -4.47 9.63 3.84
N GLU A 250 -5.36 10.48 3.34
CA GLU A 250 -6.76 10.12 3.08
C GLU A 250 -6.94 9.55 1.66
N THR A 251 -6.10 10.03 0.72
CA THR A 251 -6.24 9.67 -0.69
C THR A 251 -4.89 9.67 -1.39
N VAL A 252 -4.67 8.68 -2.28
CA VAL A 252 -3.57 8.69 -3.25
C VAL A 252 -4.17 8.57 -4.65
N ASN A 253 -3.96 9.58 -5.48
CA ASN A 253 -4.41 9.60 -6.87
C ASN A 253 -3.26 9.19 -7.79
N PHE A 254 -3.49 8.20 -8.61
CA PHE A 254 -2.54 7.74 -9.63
C PHE A 254 -3.06 8.09 -11.01
N LYS A 255 -2.21 8.69 -11.82
CA LYS A 255 -2.45 8.90 -13.24
C LYS A 255 -1.49 8.03 -14.05
N ILE A 256 -2.00 7.33 -15.07
CA ILE A 256 -1.14 6.52 -15.95
C ILE A 256 -0.45 7.46 -16.94
N VAL A 257 0.88 7.54 -16.84
CA VAL A 257 1.74 8.38 -17.69
C VAL A 257 2.98 7.60 -18.11
N LYS A 258 2.99 7.14 -19.36
CA LYS A 258 4.03 6.25 -19.90
C LYS A 258 5.36 6.97 -20.22
N ASP A 259 5.34 8.29 -20.42
CA ASP A 259 6.50 9.09 -20.80
C ASP A 259 7.05 9.89 -19.61
N THR A 260 8.32 9.64 -19.25
CA THR A 260 8.95 10.25 -18.07
C THR A 260 9.04 11.78 -18.20
N ASN A 261 9.30 12.33 -19.39
CA ASN A 261 9.38 13.79 -19.55
C ASN A 261 8.02 14.45 -19.36
N THR A 262 6.94 13.78 -19.78
CA THR A 262 5.57 14.22 -19.49
C THR A 262 5.29 14.19 -17.99
N ALA A 263 5.74 13.16 -17.27
CA ALA A 263 5.61 13.08 -15.82
C ALA A 263 6.41 14.19 -15.10
N VAL A 264 7.65 14.48 -15.55
CA VAL A 264 8.45 15.59 -15.03
C VAL A 264 7.74 16.94 -15.24
N ASN A 265 7.16 17.19 -16.41
CA ASN A 265 6.38 18.41 -16.65
C ASN A 265 5.13 18.53 -15.73
N LEU A 266 4.50 17.40 -15.40
CA LEU A 266 3.39 17.40 -14.44
C LEU A 266 3.87 17.79 -13.04
N TYR A 267 5.03 17.31 -12.61
CA TYR A 267 5.66 17.70 -11.35
C TYR A 267 6.01 19.19 -11.33
N GLU A 268 6.72 19.71 -12.34
CA GLU A 268 7.11 21.12 -12.45
C GLU A 268 5.90 22.07 -12.43
N THR A 269 4.75 21.61 -12.93
CA THR A 269 3.50 22.39 -12.95
C THR A 269 2.62 22.16 -11.72
N GLY A 270 3.11 21.43 -10.70
CA GLY A 270 2.38 21.16 -9.46
C GLY A 270 1.12 20.31 -9.64
N LYS A 271 1.12 19.40 -10.62
CA LYS A 271 0.02 18.48 -10.89
C LYS A 271 0.19 17.12 -10.23
N ILE A 272 1.41 16.79 -9.87
CA ILE A 272 1.78 15.61 -9.09
C ILE A 272 2.83 16.00 -8.06
N ASP A 273 2.92 15.23 -6.99
CA ASP A 273 3.73 15.53 -5.81
C ASP A 273 5.08 14.77 -5.81
N ARG A 274 5.20 13.72 -6.60
CA ARG A 274 6.41 12.89 -6.75
C ARG A 274 6.54 12.40 -8.19
N VAL A 275 7.80 12.35 -8.69
CA VAL A 275 8.10 11.80 -10.01
C VAL A 275 9.43 11.04 -9.99
N GLY A 276 9.48 9.88 -10.65
CA GLY A 276 10.74 9.17 -10.93
C GLY A 276 11.50 9.85 -12.08
N LEU A 277 12.81 9.99 -11.92
CA LEU A 277 13.67 10.58 -12.93
C LEU A 277 14.36 9.49 -13.79
N SER A 278 14.45 9.72 -15.10
CA SER A 278 15.37 8.95 -15.95
C SER A 278 16.81 9.45 -15.76
N ALA A 279 17.79 8.64 -16.17
CA ALA A 279 19.20 9.02 -16.12
C ALA A 279 19.49 10.37 -16.83
N GLU A 280 18.72 10.68 -17.88
CA GLU A 280 18.87 11.94 -18.65
C GLU A 280 18.40 13.17 -17.84
N ASN A 281 17.46 12.99 -16.91
CA ASN A 281 16.91 14.07 -16.10
C ASN A 281 17.72 14.32 -14.81
N VAL A 282 18.44 13.32 -14.30
CA VAL A 282 19.14 13.40 -13.00
C VAL A 282 20.09 14.61 -12.93
N ASP A 283 20.87 14.86 -13.97
CA ASP A 283 21.83 15.99 -13.98
C ASP A 283 21.17 17.36 -13.83
N THR A 284 19.89 17.48 -14.22
CA THR A 284 19.12 18.71 -14.07
C THR A 284 18.66 18.95 -12.63
N TYR A 285 18.33 17.88 -11.89
CA TYR A 285 17.67 17.98 -10.60
C TYR A 285 18.55 17.58 -9.39
N LYS A 286 19.69 16.93 -9.58
CA LYS A 286 20.56 16.39 -8.51
C LYS A 286 21.00 17.40 -7.44
N ASP A 287 21.01 18.69 -7.78
CA ASP A 287 21.37 19.78 -6.86
C ASP A 287 20.13 20.43 -6.20
N SER A 288 18.91 19.96 -6.48
CA SER A 288 17.67 20.41 -5.85
C SER A 288 17.55 19.86 -4.44
N GLU A 289 16.99 20.66 -3.52
CA GLU A 289 16.63 20.19 -2.17
C GLU A 289 15.50 19.13 -2.18
N GLU A 290 14.75 19.03 -3.28
CA GLU A 290 13.65 18.07 -3.49
C GLU A 290 14.15 16.74 -4.09
N PHE A 291 15.44 16.66 -4.46
CA PHE A 291 16.03 15.45 -5.04
C PHE A 291 16.27 14.40 -3.97
N LEU A 292 15.60 13.25 -4.13
CA LEU A 292 15.72 12.11 -3.22
C LEU A 292 16.37 10.93 -3.96
N THR A 293 17.16 10.14 -3.24
CA THR A 293 17.69 8.86 -3.70
C THR A 293 17.30 7.78 -2.72
N GLU A 294 16.77 6.69 -3.23
CA GLU A 294 16.42 5.50 -2.44
C GLU A 294 17.29 4.32 -2.93
N PRO A 295 17.84 3.49 -2.04
CA PRO A 295 18.47 2.23 -2.44
C PRO A 295 17.44 1.35 -3.15
N ASP A 296 17.84 0.72 -4.25
CA ASP A 296 17.01 -0.27 -4.95
C ASP A 296 17.70 -1.63 -4.87
N THR A 297 16.97 -2.67 -4.49
CA THR A 297 17.45 -4.05 -4.43
C THR A 297 17.28 -4.81 -5.75
N SER A 298 16.77 -4.14 -6.80
CA SER A 298 16.54 -4.72 -8.12
C SER A 298 17.87 -4.95 -8.88
N LEU A 299 17.92 -6.06 -9.61
CA LEU A 299 19.01 -6.37 -10.54
C LEU A 299 18.48 -6.42 -11.98
N PHE A 300 18.94 -5.51 -12.82
CA PHE A 300 18.63 -5.51 -14.24
C PHE A 300 19.73 -6.18 -15.04
N TYR A 301 19.37 -7.14 -15.88
CA TYR A 301 20.33 -7.85 -16.74
C TYR A 301 19.74 -8.13 -18.12
N LEU A 302 20.63 -8.36 -19.09
CA LEU A 302 20.26 -8.82 -20.42
C LEU A 302 20.52 -10.32 -20.51
N GLU A 303 19.51 -11.06 -20.95
CA GLU A 303 19.61 -12.48 -21.24
C GLU A 303 19.74 -12.66 -22.76
N PHE A 304 20.72 -13.46 -23.17
CA PHE A 304 20.93 -13.78 -24.59
C PHE A 304 20.29 -15.12 -24.92
N ASN A 305 19.53 -15.13 -25.99
CA ASN A 305 18.92 -16.34 -26.55
C ASN A 305 19.96 -17.23 -27.23
#